data_110ed4fc7b56777d945657801a5b2af6
#
_entry.id   110ed4fc7b56777d945657801a5b2af6
#
_cell.length_a   1.000
_cell.length_b   1.000
_cell.length_c   1.000
_cell.angle_alpha   90.00
_cell.angle_beta   90.00
_cell.angle_gamma   90.00
#
_symmetry.space_group_name_H-M   'P 1'
#
loop_
_entity.id
_entity.type
_entity.pdbx_description
1 polymer ?
#
loop_
_entity_poly.entity_id
_entity_poly.type
_entity_poly.pdbx_seq_one_letter_code
_entity_poly.pdbx_strand_id
1 'polypeptide(L)'
;MAIDFKQDILAPVASDFAAMDTFINEGITSKIALVMAVSKHVVEAGGKRMRPIMCLLAAKACGATDLESHRKLAAIIEMLHTATLVHDDVVDESGLRRGRPTANATWNNQTAVLVGDFLISRAFDLLVDLNNMTLLKDFSTGTCEIAEGEVLQLQAQHQPDTTEQTYLDIIHGK
;
A
#
# COMPACT_ATOMS: atom_id res chain seq x y z
N MET A 1 8.06 -13.44 27.73
CA MET A 1 7.14 -14.28 26.96
C MET A 1 7.30 -13.87 25.49
N ALA A 2 7.56 -14.82 24.59
CA ALA A 2 7.69 -14.49 23.16
C ALA A 2 6.30 -14.24 22.59
N ILE A 3 6.14 -13.17 21.79
CA ILE A 3 4.87 -12.82 21.12
C ILE A 3 4.67 -13.81 19.96
N ASP A 4 3.54 -14.51 19.93
CA ASP A 4 3.11 -15.30 18.80
C ASP A 4 2.30 -14.42 17.84
N PHE A 5 2.82 -14.17 16.64
CA PHE A 5 2.19 -13.31 15.65
C PHE A 5 0.75 -13.75 15.30
N LYS A 6 0.52 -15.06 15.19
CA LYS A 6 -0.82 -15.57 14.83
C LYS A 6 -1.81 -15.46 15.99
N GLN A 7 -1.40 -15.82 17.19
CA GLN A 7 -2.29 -15.84 18.36
C GLN A 7 -2.44 -14.46 18.99
N ASP A 8 -1.35 -13.71 19.15
CA ASP A 8 -1.38 -12.48 19.92
C ASP A 8 -1.73 -11.25 19.07
N ILE A 9 -1.37 -11.27 17.77
CA ILE A 9 -1.52 -10.11 16.88
C ILE A 9 -2.66 -10.30 15.87
N LEU A 10 -2.68 -11.41 15.15
CA LEU A 10 -3.66 -11.62 14.08
C LEU A 10 -5.02 -12.13 14.60
N ALA A 11 -5.03 -13.05 15.56
CA ALA A 11 -6.28 -13.67 16.03
C ALA A 11 -7.34 -12.65 16.49
N PRO A 12 -7.00 -11.57 17.20
CA PRO A 12 -7.98 -10.56 17.61
C PRO A 12 -8.74 -9.90 16.45
N VAL A 13 -8.15 -9.87 15.25
CA VAL A 13 -8.71 -9.21 14.06
C VAL A 13 -8.88 -10.15 12.87
N ALA A 14 -8.79 -11.46 13.07
CA ALA A 14 -8.75 -12.45 11.98
C ALA A 14 -9.99 -12.39 11.05
N SER A 15 -11.19 -12.20 11.61
CA SER A 15 -12.43 -12.07 10.83
C SER A 15 -12.46 -10.78 10.02
N ASP A 16 -11.99 -9.67 10.61
CA ASP A 16 -11.93 -8.38 9.95
C ASP A 16 -10.87 -8.36 8.86
N PHE A 17 -9.74 -9.01 9.12
CA PHE A 17 -8.66 -9.21 8.15
C PHE A 17 -9.14 -10.03 6.94
N ALA A 18 -9.86 -11.14 7.15
CA ALA A 18 -10.42 -11.93 6.07
C ALA A 18 -11.47 -11.16 5.25
N ALA A 19 -12.31 -10.35 5.92
CA ALA A 19 -13.29 -9.51 5.24
C ALA A 19 -12.63 -8.35 4.46
N MET A 20 -11.52 -7.80 4.92
CA MET A 20 -10.72 -6.80 4.21
C MET A 20 -10.24 -7.31 2.84
N ASP A 21 -9.83 -8.58 2.74
CA ASP A 21 -9.38 -9.16 1.46
C ASP A 21 -10.47 -9.12 0.38
N THR A 22 -11.76 -9.14 0.77
CA THR A 22 -12.87 -8.97 -0.18
C THR A 22 -12.83 -7.58 -0.83
N PHE A 23 -12.62 -6.52 -0.04
CA PHE A 23 -12.51 -5.16 -0.58
C PHE A 23 -11.29 -4.96 -1.50
N ILE A 24 -10.17 -5.61 -1.19
CA ILE A 24 -8.99 -5.60 -2.08
C ILE A 24 -9.35 -6.28 -3.42
N ASN A 25 -9.96 -7.46 -3.38
CA ASN A 25 -10.32 -8.20 -4.58
C ASN A 25 -11.37 -7.44 -5.45
N GLU A 26 -12.33 -6.78 -4.83
CA GLU A 26 -13.27 -5.90 -5.52
C GLU A 26 -12.56 -4.68 -6.11
N GLY A 27 -11.65 -4.07 -5.35
CA GLY A 27 -10.85 -2.91 -5.76
C GLY A 27 -10.00 -3.17 -7.01
N ILE A 28 -9.44 -4.37 -7.17
CA ILE A 28 -8.63 -4.72 -8.34
C ILE A 28 -9.44 -5.20 -9.54
N THR A 29 -10.77 -5.24 -9.45
CA THR A 29 -11.64 -5.67 -10.56
C THR A 29 -11.65 -4.63 -11.67
N SER A 30 -11.43 -5.08 -12.91
CA SER A 30 -11.38 -4.23 -14.11
C SER A 30 -11.98 -4.98 -15.32
N LYS A 31 -12.51 -4.21 -16.29
CA LYS A 31 -12.91 -4.74 -17.60
C LYS A 31 -11.72 -5.09 -18.49
N ILE A 32 -10.52 -4.61 -18.13
CA ILE A 32 -9.28 -4.83 -18.88
C ILE A 32 -8.56 -6.04 -18.27
N ALA A 33 -8.50 -7.13 -19.02
CA ALA A 33 -7.92 -8.39 -18.55
C ALA A 33 -6.44 -8.25 -18.10
N LEU A 34 -5.65 -7.42 -18.78
CA LEU A 34 -4.26 -7.17 -18.42
C LEU A 34 -4.16 -6.47 -17.06
N VAL A 35 -4.99 -5.46 -16.79
CA VAL A 35 -5.04 -4.77 -15.49
C VAL A 35 -5.36 -5.76 -14.37
N MET A 36 -6.35 -6.63 -14.55
CA MET A 36 -6.70 -7.66 -13.58
C MET A 36 -5.55 -8.64 -13.34
N ALA A 37 -4.90 -9.12 -14.41
CA ALA A 37 -3.82 -10.09 -14.31
C ALA A 37 -2.63 -9.52 -13.52
N VAL A 38 -2.22 -8.28 -13.83
CA VAL A 38 -1.10 -7.63 -13.15
C VAL A 38 -1.45 -7.26 -11.72
N SER A 39 -2.63 -6.67 -11.48
CA SER A 39 -3.09 -6.33 -10.11
C SER A 39 -3.16 -7.57 -9.22
N LYS A 40 -3.68 -8.68 -9.73
CA LYS A 40 -3.70 -9.95 -9.02
C LYS A 40 -2.30 -10.46 -8.71
N HIS A 41 -1.38 -10.41 -9.68
CA HIS A 41 0.01 -10.83 -9.51
C HIS A 41 0.69 -10.07 -8.36
N VAL A 42 0.54 -8.74 -8.31
CA VAL A 42 1.20 -7.91 -7.27
C VAL A 42 0.53 -8.06 -5.89
N VAL A 43 -0.79 -8.17 -5.83
CA VAL A 43 -1.53 -8.38 -4.58
C VAL A 43 -1.22 -9.77 -3.99
N GLU A 44 -1.14 -10.80 -4.83
CA GLU A 44 -0.81 -12.17 -4.42
C GLU A 44 0.68 -12.40 -4.13
N ALA A 45 1.56 -11.45 -4.43
CA ALA A 45 2.97 -11.52 -4.02
C ALA A 45 3.13 -11.58 -2.50
N GLY A 46 2.03 -11.36 -1.78
CA GLY A 46 1.91 -11.59 -0.35
C GLY A 46 2.68 -10.58 0.49
N GLY A 47 2.82 -10.90 1.76
CA GLY A 47 3.49 -10.08 2.76
C GLY A 47 2.91 -10.33 4.13
N LYS A 48 3.52 -9.71 5.14
CA LYS A 48 3.02 -9.81 6.53
C LYS A 48 1.73 -9.01 6.76
N ARG A 49 1.35 -8.16 5.79
CA ARG A 49 0.15 -7.30 5.88
C ARG A 49 0.07 -6.52 7.20
N MET A 50 1.22 -6.03 7.68
CA MET A 50 1.29 -5.37 8.99
C MET A 50 0.48 -4.07 9.04
N ARG A 51 0.50 -3.28 7.96
CA ARG A 51 -0.23 -2.00 7.90
C ARG A 51 -1.73 -2.17 8.10
N PRO A 52 -2.44 -3.02 7.33
CA PRO A 52 -3.85 -3.26 7.54
C PRO A 52 -4.14 -3.91 8.90
N ILE A 53 -3.29 -4.81 9.40
CA ILE A 53 -3.47 -5.40 10.74
C ILE A 53 -3.40 -4.32 11.81
N MET A 54 -2.43 -3.39 11.74
CA MET A 54 -2.31 -2.27 12.67
C MET A 54 -3.54 -1.36 12.62
N CYS A 55 -4.07 -1.06 11.43
CA CYS A 55 -5.29 -0.29 11.26
C CYS A 55 -6.48 -0.95 11.97
N LEU A 56 -6.69 -2.24 11.75
CA LEU A 56 -7.79 -3.01 12.37
C LEU A 56 -7.63 -3.13 13.89
N LEU A 57 -6.42 -3.34 14.39
CA LEU A 57 -6.14 -3.40 15.83
C LEU A 57 -6.36 -2.04 16.49
N ALA A 58 -5.91 -0.95 15.87
CA ALA A 58 -6.13 0.41 16.39
C ALA A 58 -7.61 0.75 16.42
N ALA A 59 -8.35 0.46 15.36
CA ALA A 59 -9.80 0.65 15.33
C ALA A 59 -10.49 -0.10 16.48
N LYS A 60 -10.14 -1.36 16.69
CA LYS A 60 -10.69 -2.19 17.76
C LYS A 60 -10.32 -1.66 19.17
N ALA A 61 -9.06 -1.24 19.35
CA ALA A 61 -8.59 -0.68 20.61
C ALA A 61 -9.31 0.65 20.96
N CYS A 62 -9.68 1.43 19.93
CA CYS A 62 -10.46 2.66 20.09
C CYS A 62 -11.98 2.43 20.23
N GLY A 63 -12.44 1.17 20.28
CA GLY A 63 -13.85 0.86 20.45
C GLY A 63 -14.70 1.13 19.20
N ALA A 64 -14.11 1.05 18.01
CA ALA A 64 -14.82 1.28 16.77
C ALA A 64 -15.99 0.32 16.58
N THR A 65 -17.16 0.88 16.24
CA THR A 65 -18.40 0.14 16.00
C THR A 65 -18.69 -0.07 14.51
N ASP A 66 -18.23 0.83 13.66
CA ASP A 66 -18.34 0.70 12.19
C ASP A 66 -17.19 -0.14 11.65
N LEU A 67 -17.39 -1.46 11.70
CA LEU A 67 -16.36 -2.42 11.24
C LEU A 67 -16.18 -2.40 9.74
N GLU A 68 -17.20 -2.08 8.95
CA GLU A 68 -17.10 -2.07 7.49
C GLU A 68 -16.17 -0.97 7.00
N SER A 69 -16.35 0.27 7.47
CA SER A 69 -15.46 1.39 7.13
C SER A 69 -14.02 1.12 7.51
N HIS A 70 -13.75 0.46 8.67
CA HIS A 70 -12.39 0.14 9.09
C HIS A 70 -11.76 -0.97 8.24
N ARG A 71 -12.54 -1.95 7.78
CA ARG A 71 -12.07 -2.98 6.83
C ARG A 71 -11.74 -2.37 5.47
N LYS A 72 -12.60 -1.46 4.96
CA LYS A 72 -12.33 -0.69 3.74
C LYS A 72 -11.06 0.15 3.89
N LEU A 73 -10.92 0.86 5.00
CA LEU A 73 -9.73 1.67 5.27
C LEU A 73 -8.45 0.82 5.30
N ALA A 74 -8.49 -0.35 5.94
CA ALA A 74 -7.37 -1.28 5.95
C ALA A 74 -7.01 -1.80 4.54
N ALA A 75 -8.03 -2.05 3.69
CA ALA A 75 -7.83 -2.42 2.29
C ALA A 75 -7.20 -1.27 1.48
N ILE A 76 -7.67 -0.03 1.66
CA ILE A 76 -7.14 1.17 1.02
C ILE A 76 -5.65 1.35 1.34
N ILE A 77 -5.27 1.23 2.62
CA ILE A 77 -3.87 1.31 3.07
C ILE A 77 -3.00 0.27 2.34
N GLU A 78 -3.48 -0.97 2.24
CA GLU A 78 -2.71 -2.03 1.58
C GLU A 78 -2.65 -1.85 0.06
N MET A 79 -3.71 -1.33 -0.57
CA MET A 79 -3.71 -1.03 -2.01
C MET A 79 -2.74 0.08 -2.35
N LEU A 80 -2.74 1.19 -1.59
CA LEU A 80 -1.79 2.28 -1.78
C LEU A 80 -0.35 1.81 -1.57
N HIS A 81 -0.11 1.06 -0.50
CA HIS A 81 1.22 0.48 -0.28
C HIS A 81 1.64 -0.48 -1.40
N THR A 82 0.73 -1.29 -1.92
CA THR A 82 1.03 -2.17 -3.05
C THR A 82 1.36 -1.37 -4.31
N ALA A 83 0.65 -0.28 -4.57
CA ALA A 83 0.92 0.60 -5.70
C ALA A 83 2.30 1.27 -5.59
N THR A 84 2.67 1.78 -4.41
CA THR A 84 4.01 2.35 -4.21
C THR A 84 5.09 1.32 -4.45
N LEU A 85 4.92 0.08 -3.96
CA LEU A 85 5.88 -1.00 -4.22
C LEU A 85 6.03 -1.34 -5.71
N VAL A 86 4.95 -1.24 -6.50
CA VAL A 86 5.00 -1.48 -7.96
C VAL A 86 5.78 -0.37 -8.65
N HIS A 87 5.61 0.89 -8.24
CA HIS A 87 6.37 2.03 -8.76
C HIS A 87 7.83 1.95 -8.34
N ASP A 88 8.12 1.63 -7.07
CA ASP A 88 9.48 1.43 -6.56
C ASP A 88 10.22 0.36 -7.37
N ASP A 89 9.56 -0.77 -7.69
CA ASP A 89 10.18 -1.84 -8.48
C ASP A 89 10.62 -1.36 -9.87
N VAL A 90 9.92 -0.39 -10.45
CA VAL A 90 10.31 0.23 -11.73
C VAL A 90 11.44 1.23 -11.53
N VAL A 91 11.36 2.10 -10.51
CA VAL A 91 12.37 3.11 -10.21
C VAL A 91 13.70 2.47 -9.83
N ASP A 92 13.66 1.40 -9.02
CA ASP A 92 14.83 0.66 -8.54
C ASP A 92 15.32 -0.40 -9.55
N GLU A 93 14.67 -0.53 -10.73
CA GLU A 93 14.95 -1.57 -11.72
C GLU A 93 14.96 -2.99 -11.14
N SER A 94 14.11 -3.23 -10.13
CA SER A 94 14.05 -4.50 -9.42
C SER A 94 13.42 -5.60 -10.28
N GLY A 95 14.12 -6.72 -10.41
CA GLY A 95 13.61 -7.91 -11.14
C GLY A 95 12.82 -8.88 -10.26
N LEU A 96 13.03 -8.84 -8.93
CA LEU A 96 12.43 -9.77 -7.97
C LEU A 96 11.93 -9.02 -6.73
N ARG A 97 10.74 -9.41 -6.26
CA ARG A 97 10.19 -9.00 -4.96
C ARG A 97 9.68 -10.22 -4.20
N ARG A 98 10.17 -10.43 -2.98
CA ARG A 98 9.82 -11.59 -2.14
C ARG A 98 10.00 -12.94 -2.85
N GLY A 99 11.04 -13.05 -3.69
CA GLY A 99 11.34 -14.28 -4.43
C GLY A 99 10.46 -14.53 -5.67
N ARG A 100 9.57 -13.61 -6.03
CA ARG A 100 8.74 -13.67 -7.25
C ARG A 100 9.15 -12.56 -8.23
N PRO A 101 9.04 -12.80 -9.54
CA PRO A 101 9.26 -11.75 -10.53
C PRO A 101 8.34 -10.54 -10.28
N THR A 102 8.90 -9.34 -10.41
CA THR A 102 8.15 -8.08 -10.32
C THR A 102 7.21 -7.89 -11.52
N ALA A 103 6.28 -6.94 -11.43
CA ALA A 103 5.38 -6.64 -12.54
C ALA A 103 6.14 -6.12 -13.77
N ASN A 104 7.14 -5.24 -13.57
CA ASN A 104 7.98 -4.73 -14.66
C ASN A 104 8.83 -5.84 -15.32
N ALA A 105 9.34 -6.79 -14.54
CA ALA A 105 10.09 -7.94 -15.09
C ALA A 105 9.19 -8.94 -15.82
N THR A 106 7.93 -9.11 -15.38
CA THR A 106 7.00 -10.07 -15.98
C THR A 106 6.35 -9.52 -17.26
N TRP A 107 6.02 -8.24 -17.28
CA TRP A 107 5.38 -7.56 -18.42
C TRP A 107 6.31 -6.50 -19.01
N ASN A 108 6.32 -5.31 -18.48
CA ASN A 108 7.23 -4.20 -18.79
C ASN A 108 6.99 -3.02 -17.83
N ASN A 109 7.86 -2.02 -17.87
CA ASN A 109 7.78 -0.83 -17.04
C ASN A 109 6.48 -0.04 -17.26
N GLN A 110 6.05 0.15 -18.51
CA GLN A 110 4.83 0.90 -18.82
C GLN A 110 3.59 0.24 -18.20
N THR A 111 3.48 -1.07 -18.32
CA THR A 111 2.37 -1.84 -17.74
C THR A 111 2.39 -1.74 -16.20
N ALA A 112 3.57 -1.86 -15.58
CA ALA A 112 3.72 -1.76 -14.14
C ALA A 112 3.28 -0.38 -13.63
N VAL A 113 3.79 0.71 -14.22
CA VAL A 113 3.42 2.09 -13.86
C VAL A 113 1.91 2.31 -13.98
N LEU A 114 1.31 1.97 -15.12
CA LEU A 114 -0.14 2.17 -15.33
C LEU A 114 -1.01 1.34 -14.39
N VAL A 115 -0.58 0.15 -13.99
CA VAL A 115 -1.31 -0.64 -13.00
C VAL A 115 -1.11 -0.10 -11.59
N GLY A 116 0.06 0.44 -11.25
CA GLY A 116 0.26 1.21 -10.03
C GLY A 116 -0.69 2.40 -9.94
N ASP A 117 -0.81 3.19 -11.01
CA ASP A 117 -1.76 4.31 -11.11
C ASP A 117 -3.22 3.85 -10.97
N PHE A 118 -3.56 2.70 -11.57
CA PHE A 118 -4.88 2.11 -11.41
C PHE A 118 -5.17 1.76 -9.95
N LEU A 119 -4.23 1.14 -9.24
CA LEU A 119 -4.38 0.78 -7.83
C LEU A 119 -4.55 2.03 -6.94
N ILE A 120 -3.77 3.09 -7.18
CA ILE A 120 -3.92 4.38 -6.49
C ILE A 120 -5.32 4.95 -6.74
N SER A 121 -5.75 5.01 -8.00
CA SER A 121 -7.06 5.55 -8.37
C SER A 121 -8.20 4.78 -7.72
N ARG A 122 -8.12 3.45 -7.67
CA ARG A 122 -9.11 2.60 -7.01
C ARG A 122 -9.10 2.76 -5.50
N ALA A 123 -7.94 2.94 -4.89
CA ALA A 123 -7.84 3.21 -3.46
C ALA A 123 -8.51 4.55 -3.10
N PHE A 124 -8.30 5.60 -3.90
CA PHE A 124 -8.99 6.89 -3.71
C PHE A 124 -10.50 6.80 -3.97
N ASP A 125 -10.95 6.02 -4.96
CA ASP A 125 -12.37 5.75 -5.22
C ASP A 125 -13.05 5.14 -3.97
N LEU A 126 -12.44 4.10 -3.40
CA LEU A 126 -12.89 3.49 -2.14
C LEU A 126 -12.82 4.46 -0.94
N LEU A 127 -11.83 5.35 -0.91
CA LEU A 127 -11.68 6.35 0.15
C LEU A 127 -12.79 7.40 0.11
N VAL A 128 -13.22 7.81 -1.10
CA VAL A 128 -14.37 8.70 -1.31
C VAL A 128 -15.65 8.04 -0.80
N ASP A 129 -15.84 6.74 -1.02
CA ASP A 129 -17.01 5.98 -0.55
C ASP A 129 -17.14 5.94 0.98
N LEU A 130 -16.05 6.17 1.72
CA LEU A 130 -16.09 6.32 3.18
C LEU A 130 -16.77 7.62 3.63
N ASN A 131 -16.99 8.56 2.72
CA ASN A 131 -17.64 9.86 2.96
C ASN A 131 -17.04 10.62 4.17
N ASN A 132 -15.73 10.54 4.34
CA ASN A 132 -14.98 11.18 5.42
C ASN A 132 -13.88 12.10 4.85
N MET A 133 -14.18 13.40 4.83
CA MET A 133 -13.28 14.41 4.25
C MET A 133 -11.95 14.55 5.01
N THR A 134 -11.93 14.25 6.32
CA THR A 134 -10.69 14.26 7.11
C THR A 134 -9.76 13.14 6.64
N LEU A 135 -10.27 11.92 6.54
CA LEU A 135 -9.49 10.79 6.00
C LEU A 135 -9.01 11.08 4.58
N LEU A 136 -9.89 11.59 3.71
CA LEU A 136 -9.51 11.93 2.33
C LEU A 136 -8.38 12.96 2.30
N LYS A 137 -8.41 13.97 3.17
CA LYS A 137 -7.35 14.98 3.29
C LYS A 137 -6.04 14.36 3.77
N ASP A 138 -6.09 13.52 4.81
CA ASP A 138 -4.91 12.89 5.39
C ASP A 138 -4.21 11.97 4.36
N PHE A 139 -4.99 11.14 3.66
CA PHE A 139 -4.44 10.27 2.61
C PHE A 139 -3.89 11.06 1.42
N SER A 140 -4.58 12.11 0.99
CA SER A 140 -4.09 12.98 -0.09
C SER A 140 -2.77 13.66 0.30
N THR A 141 -2.68 14.20 1.52
CA THR A 141 -1.45 14.82 2.02
C THR A 141 -0.32 13.80 2.11
N GLY A 142 -0.56 12.64 2.74
CA GLY A 142 0.46 11.60 2.87
C GLY A 142 0.94 11.04 1.51
N THR A 143 0.03 10.94 0.52
CA THR A 143 0.42 10.50 -0.83
C THR A 143 1.33 11.54 -1.51
N CYS A 144 1.07 12.84 -1.32
CA CYS A 144 1.97 13.89 -1.81
C CYS A 144 3.33 13.83 -1.13
N GLU A 145 3.36 13.70 0.20
CA GLU A 145 4.59 13.62 0.98
C GLU A 145 5.46 12.43 0.56
N ILE A 146 4.86 11.26 0.33
CA ILE A 146 5.57 10.07 -0.19
C ILE A 146 6.20 10.38 -1.55
N ALA A 147 5.45 10.97 -2.49
CA ALA A 147 5.96 11.29 -3.81
C ALA A 147 7.11 12.31 -3.76
N GLU A 148 7.00 13.34 -2.91
CA GLU A 148 8.06 14.32 -2.69
C GLU A 148 9.30 13.69 -2.06
N GLY A 149 9.12 12.78 -1.08
CA GLY A 149 10.22 12.05 -0.43
C GLY A 149 10.98 11.16 -1.41
N GLU A 150 10.28 10.46 -2.31
CA GLU A 150 10.91 9.64 -3.36
C GLU A 150 11.71 10.51 -4.35
N VAL A 151 11.17 11.65 -4.78
CA VAL A 151 11.91 12.59 -5.65
C VAL A 151 13.13 13.16 -4.94
N LEU A 152 13.00 13.53 -3.67
CA LEU A 152 14.13 14.01 -2.87
C LEU A 152 15.22 12.95 -2.73
N GLN A 153 14.84 11.68 -2.51
CA GLN A 153 15.76 10.56 -2.49
C GLN A 153 16.52 10.42 -3.81
N LEU A 154 15.83 10.50 -4.96
CA LEU A 154 16.46 10.45 -6.28
C LEU A 154 17.48 11.59 -6.48
N GLN A 155 17.15 12.80 -6.02
CA GLN A 155 18.07 13.95 -6.08
C GLN A 155 19.31 13.77 -5.20
N ALA A 156 19.16 13.10 -4.04
CA ALA A 156 20.26 12.86 -3.11
C ALA A 156 21.11 11.64 -3.48
N GLN A 157 20.68 10.80 -4.40
CA GLN A 157 21.45 9.65 -4.87
C GLN A 157 22.81 10.07 -5.43
N HIS A 158 23.84 9.31 -5.04
CA HIS A 158 25.23 9.56 -5.46
C HIS A 158 25.81 10.93 -5.07
N GLN A 159 25.20 11.63 -4.10
CA GLN A 159 25.70 12.90 -3.58
C GLN A 159 26.43 12.68 -2.25
N PRO A 160 27.78 12.69 -2.23
CA PRO A 160 28.54 12.42 -1.01
C PRO A 160 28.36 13.50 0.06
N ASP A 161 27.92 14.70 -0.33
CA ASP A 161 27.71 15.86 0.55
C ASP A 161 26.27 15.93 1.10
N THR A 162 25.48 14.86 0.95
CA THR A 162 24.11 14.80 1.50
C THR A 162 24.13 15.03 3.00
N THR A 163 23.38 16.04 3.47
CA THR A 163 23.33 16.40 4.89
C THR A 163 22.48 15.43 5.70
N GLU A 164 22.71 15.34 7.01
CA GLU A 164 21.85 14.60 7.92
C GLU A 164 20.38 15.08 7.84
N GLN A 165 20.17 16.38 7.72
CA GLN A 165 18.82 16.94 7.58
C GLN A 165 18.14 16.44 6.31
N THR A 166 18.82 16.44 5.17
CA THR A 166 18.28 15.89 3.91
C THR A 166 17.92 14.40 4.06
N TYR A 167 18.76 13.64 4.75
CA TYR A 167 18.47 12.23 5.04
C TYR A 167 17.21 12.08 5.91
N LEU A 168 17.06 12.90 6.96
CA LEU A 168 15.87 12.89 7.81
C LEU A 168 14.62 13.29 7.05
N ASP A 169 14.70 14.29 6.17
CA ASP A 169 13.57 14.72 5.33
C ASP A 169 13.13 13.61 4.37
N ILE A 170 14.08 12.86 3.78
CA ILE A 170 13.79 11.68 2.95
C ILE A 170 13.04 10.62 3.75
N ILE A 171 13.54 10.26 4.97
CA ILE A 171 12.87 9.22 5.76
C ILE A 171 11.49 9.67 6.26
N HIS A 172 11.31 10.96 6.51
CA HIS A 172 10.02 11.51 6.93
C HIS A 172 8.97 11.43 5.81
N GLY A 173 9.40 11.69 4.58
CA GLY A 173 8.52 11.62 3.40
C GLY A 173 8.31 10.19 2.87
N LYS A 174 9.05 9.21 3.36
CA LYS A 174 9.02 7.83 2.85
C LYS A 174 8.29 6.87 3.84
#